data_d276e0f8c432ff6cb6ccd5c5f86e0f46
#
_entry.id   d276e0f8c432ff6cb6ccd5c5f86e0f46
#
_cell.length_a   1.000
_cell.length_b   1.000
_cell.length_c   1.000
_cell.angle_alpha   90.00
_cell.angle_beta   90.00
_cell.angle_gamma   90.00
#
_symmetry.space_group_name_H-M   'P 1'
#
loop_
_entity.id
_entity.type
_entity.pdbx_description
1 polymer ?
#
loop_
_entity_poly.entity_id
_entity_poly.type
_entity_poly.pdbx_seq_one_letter_code
_entity_poly.pdbx_strand_id
1 'polypeptide(L)'
;PAAQWQAKVLAEKDPVTLTQAAIALARKGNASVKNQLLNALSAINYSSLSRSQQIDVVRAIELTIARMGKPDATAQATVIAFLEPNYPVADNNELNRELSKVLLYLDDPKSVAKTVDMLATAKDDKSGGLETFMNSSDLIMRNLQYGMDIASMLSKMPPLQQTFYATALSQAKSGWTPELQDKYFKWFYTAFSFRGGHSFPGFINKARQNALVNVSKDKFNYFNTISGDSIANLSGTDLVKGAPQPKGPWHQWEIDEAVNVIDSGLVSRNFEQGKGMFAAIMCIACHSVRGEGGTAGPDLTQLGTRFSTKDIIEAIMEPNKTISDQYTNTVFYLKEGGTVTGRIVSQDNDKY
;
A
#
# COMPACT_ATOMS: atom_id res chain seq x y z
N PRO A 1 12.02 -25.59 -30.05
CA PRO A 1 12.32 -24.18 -29.78
C PRO A 1 11.21 -23.24 -30.23
N ALA A 2 11.08 -22.09 -29.56
CA ALA A 2 9.99 -21.15 -29.83
C ALA A 2 9.94 -20.65 -31.29
N ALA A 3 11.09 -20.52 -31.94
CA ALA A 3 11.20 -20.10 -33.34
C ALA A 3 10.41 -20.98 -34.32
N GLN A 4 10.23 -22.26 -34.02
CA GLN A 4 9.53 -23.20 -34.92
C GLN A 4 8.00 -22.97 -34.96
N TRP A 5 7.40 -22.49 -33.90
CA TRP A 5 5.97 -22.26 -33.81
C TRP A 5 5.56 -20.77 -33.79
N GLN A 6 6.55 -19.86 -33.73
CA GLN A 6 6.34 -18.41 -33.73
C GLN A 6 5.45 -17.94 -34.89
N ALA A 7 5.74 -18.37 -36.12
CA ALA A 7 4.95 -17.99 -37.27
C ALA A 7 3.48 -18.47 -37.19
N LYS A 8 3.26 -19.63 -36.58
CA LYS A 8 1.90 -20.16 -36.36
C LYS A 8 1.14 -19.32 -35.34
N VAL A 9 1.82 -18.88 -34.24
CA VAL A 9 1.20 -17.99 -33.24
C VAL A 9 0.78 -16.66 -33.87
N LEU A 10 1.68 -16.06 -34.66
CA LEU A 10 1.39 -14.76 -35.30
C LEU A 10 0.31 -14.86 -36.39
N ALA A 11 0.05 -16.04 -36.95
CA ALA A 11 -1.00 -16.28 -37.91
C ALA A 11 -2.32 -16.76 -37.29
N GLU A 12 -2.35 -17.04 -35.99
CA GLU A 12 -3.54 -17.54 -35.29
C GLU A 12 -4.67 -16.49 -35.33
N LYS A 13 -5.90 -16.96 -35.54
CA LYS A 13 -7.11 -16.10 -35.63
C LYS A 13 -8.09 -16.31 -34.51
N ASP A 14 -8.07 -17.49 -33.85
CA ASP A 14 -8.89 -17.71 -32.69
C ASP A 14 -8.38 -16.90 -31.52
N PRO A 15 -9.18 -15.97 -30.94
CA PRO A 15 -8.71 -15.06 -29.90
C PRO A 15 -8.16 -15.77 -28.66
N VAL A 16 -8.79 -16.87 -28.23
CA VAL A 16 -8.41 -17.61 -27.03
C VAL A 16 -7.09 -18.34 -27.27
N THR A 17 -6.99 -19.05 -28.38
CA THR A 17 -5.78 -19.77 -28.79
C THR A 17 -4.60 -18.80 -28.98
N LEU A 18 -4.82 -17.66 -29.66
CA LEU A 18 -3.81 -16.62 -29.83
C LEU A 18 -3.32 -16.09 -28.47
N THR A 19 -4.23 -15.78 -27.55
CA THR A 19 -3.89 -15.25 -26.24
C THR A 19 -3.03 -16.22 -25.44
N GLN A 20 -3.41 -17.49 -25.39
CA GLN A 20 -2.64 -18.52 -24.68
C GLN A 20 -1.27 -18.80 -25.32
N ALA A 21 -1.25 -18.86 -26.66
CA ALA A 21 0.01 -19.04 -27.39
C ALA A 21 0.93 -17.82 -27.27
N ALA A 22 0.38 -16.60 -27.21
CA ALA A 22 1.11 -15.37 -26.97
C ALA A 22 1.80 -15.39 -25.60
N ILE A 23 1.13 -15.84 -24.54
CA ILE A 23 1.71 -16.00 -23.19
C ILE A 23 2.91 -16.97 -23.23
N ALA A 24 2.76 -18.09 -23.93
CA ALA A 24 3.84 -19.06 -24.10
C ALA A 24 5.03 -18.47 -24.89
N LEU A 25 4.74 -17.72 -25.95
CA LEU A 25 5.74 -17.06 -26.79
C LEU A 25 6.46 -15.93 -26.01
N ALA A 26 5.74 -15.15 -25.23
CA ALA A 26 6.31 -14.12 -24.38
C ALA A 26 7.30 -14.68 -23.33
N ARG A 27 7.05 -15.92 -22.84
CA ARG A 27 7.92 -16.58 -21.85
C ARG A 27 9.16 -17.24 -22.47
N LYS A 28 9.09 -17.72 -23.69
CA LYS A 28 10.13 -18.58 -24.32
C LYS A 28 10.66 -18.06 -25.65
N GLY A 29 10.02 -17.06 -26.23
CA GLY A 29 10.38 -16.49 -27.52
C GLY A 29 11.50 -15.46 -27.46
N ASN A 30 11.90 -15.00 -28.64
CA ASN A 30 12.87 -13.92 -28.77
C ASN A 30 12.15 -12.56 -28.70
N ALA A 31 12.76 -11.60 -28.03
CA ALA A 31 12.20 -10.24 -27.87
C ALA A 31 12.01 -9.48 -29.20
N SER A 32 12.66 -9.93 -30.31
CA SER A 32 12.49 -9.33 -31.64
C SER A 32 11.07 -9.46 -32.20
N VAL A 33 10.28 -10.42 -31.71
CA VAL A 33 8.88 -10.62 -32.18
C VAL A 33 7.85 -9.79 -31.40
N LYS A 34 8.29 -9.07 -30.40
CA LYS A 34 7.44 -8.29 -29.49
C LYS A 34 6.39 -7.45 -30.21
N ASN A 35 6.80 -6.60 -31.14
CA ASN A 35 5.89 -5.70 -31.83
C ASN A 35 4.87 -6.44 -32.70
N GLN A 36 5.29 -7.52 -33.38
CA GLN A 36 4.40 -8.37 -34.16
C GLN A 36 3.37 -9.07 -33.28
N LEU A 37 3.79 -9.55 -32.11
CA LEU A 37 2.91 -10.21 -31.15
C LEU A 37 1.89 -9.24 -30.55
N LEU A 38 2.31 -8.02 -30.18
CA LEU A 38 1.43 -6.97 -29.69
C LEU A 38 0.42 -6.54 -30.76
N ASN A 39 0.85 -6.42 -32.03
CA ASN A 39 -0.05 -6.11 -33.13
C ASN A 39 -1.10 -7.23 -33.36
N ALA A 40 -0.68 -8.51 -33.28
CA ALA A 40 -1.59 -9.64 -33.40
C ALA A 40 -2.64 -9.65 -32.28
N LEU A 41 -2.23 -9.43 -31.03
CA LEU A 41 -3.15 -9.32 -29.88
C LEU A 41 -4.10 -8.11 -30.01
N SER A 42 -3.62 -7.00 -30.54
CA SER A 42 -4.44 -5.78 -30.75
C SER A 42 -5.38 -5.88 -31.95
N ALA A 43 -5.27 -6.92 -32.80
CA ALA A 43 -6.19 -7.18 -33.88
C ALA A 43 -7.39 -8.05 -33.49
N ILE A 44 -7.45 -8.52 -32.24
CA ILE A 44 -8.56 -9.31 -31.70
C ILE A 44 -9.82 -8.42 -31.62
N ASN A 45 -10.98 -9.00 -31.97
CA ASN A 45 -12.27 -8.33 -31.73
C ASN A 45 -12.58 -8.34 -30.23
N TYR A 46 -12.10 -7.31 -29.51
CA TYR A 46 -12.16 -7.22 -28.05
C TYR A 46 -13.59 -7.22 -27.50
N SER A 47 -14.51 -6.59 -28.21
CA SER A 47 -15.94 -6.48 -27.80
C SER A 47 -16.69 -7.80 -27.85
N SER A 48 -16.23 -8.78 -28.65
CA SER A 48 -16.82 -10.11 -28.71
C SER A 48 -16.41 -11.06 -27.59
N LEU A 49 -15.42 -10.64 -26.79
CA LEU A 49 -14.85 -11.45 -25.69
C LEU A 49 -15.66 -11.33 -24.40
N SER A 50 -15.72 -12.42 -23.64
CA SER A 50 -16.18 -12.38 -22.26
C SER A 50 -15.21 -11.53 -21.39
N ARG A 51 -15.67 -11.05 -20.23
CA ARG A 51 -14.83 -10.27 -19.31
C ARG A 51 -13.56 -10.99 -18.90
N SER A 52 -13.63 -12.29 -18.63
CA SER A 52 -12.44 -13.10 -18.31
C SER A 52 -11.46 -13.13 -19.48
N GLN A 53 -11.93 -13.36 -20.70
CA GLN A 53 -11.10 -13.37 -21.89
C GLN A 53 -10.48 -11.98 -22.19
N GLN A 54 -11.22 -10.89 -21.92
CA GLN A 54 -10.69 -9.53 -22.00
C GLN A 54 -9.52 -9.31 -21.05
N ILE A 55 -9.64 -9.77 -19.80
CA ILE A 55 -8.55 -9.74 -18.81
C ILE A 55 -7.36 -10.55 -19.31
N ASP A 56 -7.58 -11.75 -19.85
CA ASP A 56 -6.49 -12.60 -20.35
C ASP A 56 -5.71 -11.94 -21.50
N VAL A 57 -6.41 -11.25 -22.42
CA VAL A 57 -5.77 -10.49 -23.51
C VAL A 57 -4.91 -9.36 -22.96
N VAL A 58 -5.43 -8.56 -22.00
CA VAL A 58 -4.67 -7.46 -21.38
C VAL A 58 -3.44 -7.99 -20.64
N ARG A 59 -3.58 -9.10 -19.91
CA ARG A 59 -2.47 -9.77 -19.23
C ARG A 59 -1.44 -10.35 -20.20
N ALA A 60 -1.85 -10.86 -21.35
CA ALA A 60 -0.93 -11.32 -22.40
C ALA A 60 -0.12 -10.16 -22.96
N ILE A 61 -0.74 -9.00 -23.18
CA ILE A 61 -0.06 -7.75 -23.58
C ILE A 61 0.92 -7.30 -22.49
N GLU A 62 0.48 -7.21 -21.24
CA GLU A 62 1.33 -6.85 -20.10
C GLU A 62 2.54 -7.79 -19.99
N LEU A 63 2.33 -9.09 -20.04
CA LEU A 63 3.40 -10.09 -19.96
C LEU A 63 4.38 -9.96 -21.13
N THR A 64 3.87 -9.69 -22.34
CA THR A 64 4.72 -9.48 -23.52
C THR A 64 5.65 -8.28 -23.31
N ILE A 65 5.10 -7.16 -22.80
CA ILE A 65 5.86 -5.95 -22.49
C ILE A 65 6.88 -6.21 -21.36
N ALA A 66 6.44 -6.86 -20.28
CA ALA A 66 7.30 -7.15 -19.12
C ALA A 66 8.48 -8.06 -19.47
N ARG A 67 8.28 -9.05 -20.34
CA ARG A 67 9.31 -10.04 -20.69
C ARG A 67 10.19 -9.63 -21.87
N MET A 68 9.62 -8.92 -22.83
CA MET A 68 10.29 -8.58 -24.08
C MET A 68 10.65 -7.08 -24.19
N GLY A 69 10.27 -6.29 -23.20
CA GLY A 69 10.56 -4.84 -23.10
C GLY A 69 9.50 -3.96 -23.79
N LYS A 70 9.65 -2.65 -23.61
CA LYS A 70 8.71 -1.63 -24.15
C LYS A 70 8.63 -1.75 -25.68
N PRO A 71 7.41 -1.68 -26.29
CA PRO A 71 7.24 -1.66 -27.75
C PRO A 71 7.86 -0.40 -28.39
N ASP A 72 8.05 -0.45 -29.71
CA ASP A 72 8.33 0.75 -30.49
C ASP A 72 7.11 1.69 -30.54
N ALA A 73 7.30 2.90 -31.03
CA ALA A 73 6.25 3.93 -31.04
C ALA A 73 4.99 3.49 -31.83
N THR A 74 5.15 2.72 -32.91
CA THR A 74 4.05 2.25 -33.75
C THR A 74 3.23 1.19 -33.02
N ALA A 75 3.88 0.16 -32.49
CA ALA A 75 3.20 -0.89 -31.71
C ALA A 75 2.62 -0.35 -30.42
N GLN A 76 3.29 0.62 -29.76
CA GLN A 76 2.76 1.34 -28.60
C GLN A 76 1.44 2.04 -28.94
N ALA A 77 1.40 2.82 -30.01
CA ALA A 77 0.20 3.51 -30.45
C ALA A 77 -0.94 2.53 -30.80
N THR A 78 -0.61 1.38 -31.44
CA THR A 78 -1.57 0.33 -31.75
C THR A 78 -2.20 -0.27 -30.48
N VAL A 79 -1.40 -0.59 -29.48
CA VAL A 79 -1.90 -1.12 -28.20
C VAL A 79 -2.76 -0.10 -27.46
N ILE A 80 -2.34 1.17 -27.43
CA ILE A 80 -3.13 2.24 -26.80
C ILE A 80 -4.46 2.40 -27.52
N ALA A 81 -4.48 2.50 -28.85
CA ALA A 81 -5.72 2.62 -29.63
C ALA A 81 -6.67 1.43 -29.44
N PHE A 82 -6.14 0.25 -29.17
CA PHE A 82 -6.91 -0.96 -28.88
C PHE A 82 -7.52 -0.96 -27.46
N LEU A 83 -6.77 -0.53 -26.44
CA LEU A 83 -7.20 -0.65 -25.04
C LEU A 83 -7.91 0.60 -24.50
N GLU A 84 -7.48 1.81 -24.88
CA GLU A 84 -7.95 3.07 -24.29
C GLU A 84 -9.47 3.28 -24.42
N PRO A 85 -10.13 2.95 -25.56
CA PRO A 85 -11.59 3.09 -25.68
C PRO A 85 -12.38 2.20 -24.72
N ASN A 86 -11.75 1.15 -24.19
CA ASN A 86 -12.34 0.19 -23.27
C ASN A 86 -12.04 0.50 -21.79
N TYR A 87 -11.44 1.65 -21.46
CA TYR A 87 -11.11 2.05 -20.11
C TYR A 87 -11.75 3.39 -19.74
N PRO A 88 -12.41 3.52 -18.58
CA PRO A 88 -12.74 2.46 -17.62
C PRO A 88 -13.98 1.65 -18.03
N VAL A 89 -14.07 0.43 -17.51
CA VAL A 89 -15.22 -0.47 -17.66
C VAL A 89 -16.12 -0.33 -16.43
N ALA A 90 -17.42 -0.25 -16.63
CA ALA A 90 -18.37 -0.26 -15.53
C ALA A 90 -18.32 -1.60 -14.76
N ASP A 91 -18.38 -1.53 -13.45
CA ASP A 91 -18.54 -2.66 -12.53
C ASP A 91 -17.53 -3.83 -12.69
N ASN A 92 -16.30 -3.52 -13.12
CA ASN A 92 -15.25 -4.52 -13.20
C ASN A 92 -13.90 -3.97 -12.73
N ASN A 93 -13.66 -4.05 -11.43
CA ASN A 93 -12.43 -3.56 -10.81
C ASN A 93 -11.18 -4.30 -11.32
N GLU A 94 -11.26 -5.61 -11.54
CA GLU A 94 -10.11 -6.39 -11.99
C GLU A 94 -9.67 -5.95 -13.39
N LEU A 95 -10.60 -5.84 -14.34
CA LEU A 95 -10.28 -5.39 -15.70
C LEU A 95 -9.77 -3.94 -15.71
N ASN A 96 -10.34 -3.05 -14.88
CA ASN A 96 -9.88 -1.69 -14.77
C ASN A 96 -8.44 -1.58 -14.23
N ARG A 97 -8.08 -2.43 -13.26
CA ARG A 97 -6.69 -2.48 -12.78
C ARG A 97 -5.71 -2.91 -13.88
N GLU A 98 -6.06 -3.95 -14.62
CA GLU A 98 -5.20 -4.43 -15.72
C GLU A 98 -5.06 -3.39 -16.84
N LEU A 99 -6.17 -2.79 -17.28
CA LEU A 99 -6.15 -1.73 -18.30
C LEU A 99 -5.34 -0.52 -17.87
N SER A 100 -5.54 -0.03 -16.63
CA SER A 100 -4.83 1.15 -16.12
C SER A 100 -3.32 0.92 -16.06
N LYS A 101 -2.86 -0.25 -15.61
CA LYS A 101 -1.42 -0.58 -15.56
C LYS A 101 -0.77 -0.46 -16.94
N VAL A 102 -1.37 -1.11 -17.93
CA VAL A 102 -0.81 -1.14 -19.28
C VAL A 102 -0.82 0.25 -19.93
N LEU A 103 -1.97 0.95 -19.85
CA LEU A 103 -2.14 2.26 -20.47
C LEU A 103 -1.22 3.34 -19.85
N LEU A 104 -1.12 3.38 -18.51
CA LEU A 104 -0.21 4.30 -17.82
C LEU A 104 1.26 3.98 -18.10
N TYR A 105 1.65 2.69 -18.16
CA TYR A 105 3.00 2.28 -18.52
C TYR A 105 3.36 2.67 -19.95
N LEU A 106 2.41 2.63 -20.87
CA LEU A 106 2.58 3.05 -22.27
C LEU A 106 2.46 4.57 -22.47
N ASP A 107 2.40 5.34 -21.39
CA ASP A 107 2.31 6.81 -21.42
C ASP A 107 1.07 7.33 -22.19
N ASP A 108 -0.08 6.64 -22.12
CA ASP A 108 -1.31 7.16 -22.70
C ASP A 108 -1.82 8.39 -21.92
N PRO A 109 -1.84 9.59 -22.55
CA PRO A 109 -2.18 10.83 -21.84
C PRO A 109 -3.64 10.91 -21.40
N LYS A 110 -4.57 10.24 -22.08
CA LYS A 110 -6.00 10.23 -21.73
C LYS A 110 -6.29 9.39 -20.51
N SER A 111 -5.51 8.33 -20.31
CA SER A 111 -5.70 7.42 -19.19
C SER A 111 -5.36 8.02 -17.85
N VAL A 112 -4.51 9.06 -17.79
CA VAL A 112 -4.21 9.76 -16.53
C VAL A 112 -5.46 10.40 -15.95
N ALA A 113 -6.22 11.17 -16.75
CA ALA A 113 -7.46 11.81 -16.29
C ALA A 113 -8.48 10.77 -15.82
N LYS A 114 -8.70 9.71 -16.61
CA LYS A 114 -9.60 8.61 -16.27
C LYS A 114 -9.19 7.91 -14.96
N THR A 115 -7.89 7.69 -14.77
CA THR A 115 -7.38 7.02 -13.56
C THR A 115 -7.44 7.93 -12.32
N VAL A 116 -7.25 9.24 -12.46
CA VAL A 116 -7.47 10.19 -11.37
C VAL A 116 -8.94 10.24 -10.94
N ASP A 117 -9.88 10.12 -11.90
CA ASP A 117 -11.30 10.00 -11.57
C ASP A 117 -11.60 8.66 -10.86
N MET A 118 -10.99 7.55 -11.29
CA MET A 118 -11.08 6.27 -10.60
C MET A 118 -10.47 6.32 -9.19
N LEU A 119 -9.37 7.05 -9.00
CA LEU A 119 -8.79 7.29 -7.69
C LEU A 119 -9.78 7.93 -6.71
N ALA A 120 -10.65 8.82 -7.19
CA ALA A 120 -11.64 9.50 -6.36
C ALA A 120 -12.94 8.71 -6.17
N THR A 121 -13.34 7.89 -7.15
CA THR A 121 -14.69 7.31 -7.22
C THR A 121 -14.75 5.80 -7.09
N ALA A 122 -13.64 5.08 -7.30
CA ALA A 122 -13.62 3.62 -7.27
C ALA A 122 -13.97 3.09 -5.88
N LYS A 123 -14.84 2.09 -5.87
CA LYS A 123 -15.26 1.37 -4.66
C LYS A 123 -14.68 -0.03 -4.69
N ASP A 124 -14.32 -0.51 -3.52
CA ASP A 124 -13.87 -1.89 -3.36
C ASP A 124 -15.03 -2.85 -3.61
N ASP A 125 -14.68 -4.04 -4.09
CA ASP A 125 -15.64 -5.12 -4.18
C ASP A 125 -16.12 -5.46 -2.77
N LYS A 126 -17.40 -5.77 -2.62
CA LYS A 126 -17.94 -6.18 -1.33
C LYS A 126 -17.19 -7.43 -0.87
N SER A 127 -16.29 -7.25 0.09
CA SER A 127 -15.60 -8.39 0.69
C SER A 127 -16.56 -9.11 1.62
N GLY A 128 -16.91 -10.35 1.31
CA GLY A 128 -17.80 -11.18 2.13
C GLY A 128 -17.35 -11.30 3.60
N GLY A 129 -16.05 -11.08 3.89
CA GLY A 129 -15.52 -11.04 5.25
C GLY A 129 -16.01 -9.85 6.06
N LEU A 130 -16.15 -8.67 5.46
CA LEU A 130 -16.65 -7.47 6.12
C LEU A 130 -18.15 -7.57 6.37
N GLU A 131 -18.93 -8.06 5.40
CA GLU A 131 -20.37 -8.28 5.58
C GLU A 131 -20.64 -9.36 6.65
N THR A 132 -19.87 -10.45 6.65
CA THR A 132 -19.99 -11.51 7.67
C THR A 132 -19.66 -10.97 9.07
N PHE A 133 -18.65 -10.10 9.18
CA PHE A 133 -18.29 -9.47 10.45
C PHE A 133 -19.34 -8.46 10.91
N MET A 134 -19.82 -7.59 10.02
CA MET A 134 -20.87 -6.61 10.31
C MET A 134 -22.22 -7.28 10.65
N ASN A 135 -22.47 -8.47 10.12
CA ASN A 135 -23.64 -9.28 10.44
C ASN A 135 -23.47 -10.11 11.72
N SER A 136 -22.27 -10.15 12.30
CA SER A 136 -22.03 -10.80 13.62
C SER A 136 -22.48 -9.86 14.77
N SER A 137 -23.74 -9.43 14.73
CA SER A 137 -24.32 -8.54 15.75
C SER A 137 -24.10 -9.01 17.19
N ASP A 138 -24.07 -10.31 17.43
CA ASP A 138 -23.85 -10.90 18.76
C ASP A 138 -22.47 -10.60 19.35
N LEU A 139 -21.42 -10.52 18.52
CA LEU A 139 -20.07 -10.17 19.00
C LEU A 139 -19.93 -8.68 19.30
N ILE A 140 -20.58 -7.83 18.49
CA ILE A 140 -20.62 -6.40 18.68
C ILE A 140 -21.45 -6.02 19.91
N MET A 141 -22.57 -6.71 20.14
CA MET A 141 -23.47 -6.44 21.27
C MET A 141 -22.93 -6.93 22.62
N ARG A 142 -22.03 -7.91 22.65
CA ARG A 142 -21.43 -8.40 23.91
C ARG A 142 -20.45 -7.39 24.54
N ASN A 143 -19.83 -6.53 23.73
CA ASN A 143 -18.96 -5.46 24.21
C ASN A 143 -19.06 -4.27 23.26
N LEU A 144 -19.87 -3.29 23.65
CA LEU A 144 -20.14 -2.09 22.84
C LEU A 144 -18.86 -1.31 22.49
N GLN A 145 -17.91 -1.23 23.43
CA GLN A 145 -16.63 -0.54 23.20
C GLN A 145 -15.81 -1.25 22.13
N TYR A 146 -15.73 -2.59 22.20
CA TYR A 146 -15.05 -3.41 21.20
C TYR A 146 -15.71 -3.27 19.83
N GLY A 147 -17.04 -3.27 19.77
CA GLY A 147 -17.79 -3.04 18.54
C GLY A 147 -17.50 -1.68 17.90
N MET A 148 -17.44 -0.61 18.71
CA MET A 148 -17.10 0.74 18.25
C MET A 148 -15.63 0.83 17.76
N ASP A 149 -14.70 0.20 18.46
CA ASP A 149 -13.29 0.18 18.08
C ASP A 149 -13.09 -0.54 16.73
N ILE A 150 -13.78 -1.65 16.51
CA ILE A 150 -13.76 -2.37 15.23
C ILE A 150 -14.43 -1.54 14.12
N ALA A 151 -15.59 -0.94 14.36
CA ALA A 151 -16.24 -0.08 13.38
C ALA A 151 -15.34 1.11 13.00
N SER A 152 -14.66 1.73 13.97
CA SER A 152 -13.66 2.77 13.74
C SER A 152 -12.45 2.28 12.94
N MET A 153 -11.98 1.06 13.19
CA MET A 153 -10.89 0.45 12.43
C MET A 153 -11.32 0.19 10.98
N LEU A 154 -12.50 -0.37 10.78
CA LEU A 154 -13.04 -0.69 9.45
C LEU A 154 -13.30 0.58 8.62
N SER A 155 -13.81 1.66 9.24
CA SER A 155 -14.04 2.94 8.56
C SER A 155 -12.74 3.62 8.08
N LYS A 156 -11.60 3.22 8.62
CA LYS A 156 -10.27 3.74 8.27
C LYS A 156 -9.43 2.75 7.48
N MET A 157 -9.99 1.62 7.06
CA MET A 157 -9.27 0.70 6.17
C MET A 157 -8.93 1.40 4.86
N PRO A 158 -7.72 1.16 4.32
CA PRO A 158 -7.34 1.71 3.03
C PRO A 158 -8.29 1.20 1.95
N PRO A 159 -8.86 2.07 1.12
CA PRO A 159 -9.63 1.62 -0.03
C PRO A 159 -8.68 0.98 -1.06
N LEU A 160 -8.84 -0.32 -1.30
CA LEU A 160 -7.91 -1.12 -2.10
C LEU A 160 -7.80 -0.61 -3.54
N GLN A 161 -8.94 -0.27 -4.16
CA GLN A 161 -8.96 0.23 -5.53
C GLN A 161 -8.26 1.58 -5.64
N GLN A 162 -8.56 2.51 -4.74
CA GLN A 162 -7.93 3.83 -4.74
C GLN A 162 -6.41 3.73 -4.49
N THR A 163 -6.00 2.89 -3.54
CA THR A 163 -4.58 2.64 -3.26
C THR A 163 -3.85 2.06 -4.46
N PHE A 164 -4.51 1.15 -5.19
CA PHE A 164 -3.98 0.61 -6.43
C PHE A 164 -3.78 1.71 -7.50
N TYR A 165 -4.80 2.55 -7.75
CA TYR A 165 -4.71 3.61 -8.76
C TYR A 165 -3.69 4.69 -8.37
N ALA A 166 -3.58 5.02 -7.08
CA ALA A 166 -2.55 5.94 -6.60
C ALA A 166 -1.14 5.42 -6.91
N THR A 167 -0.92 4.11 -6.70
CA THR A 167 0.36 3.47 -7.00
C THR A 167 0.63 3.40 -8.52
N ALA A 168 -0.38 3.05 -9.31
CA ALA A 168 -0.24 3.00 -10.77
C ALA A 168 0.08 4.38 -11.35
N LEU A 169 -0.62 5.43 -10.91
CA LEU A 169 -0.39 6.82 -11.31
C LEU A 169 1.00 7.34 -10.94
N SER A 170 1.65 6.79 -9.92
CA SER A 170 2.99 7.21 -9.50
C SER A 170 4.06 7.04 -10.60
N GLN A 171 3.79 6.21 -11.60
CA GLN A 171 4.69 5.94 -12.72
C GLN A 171 4.35 6.75 -13.98
N ALA A 172 3.20 7.43 -14.02
CA ALA A 172 2.75 8.17 -15.19
C ALA A 172 3.57 9.45 -15.38
N LYS A 173 4.11 9.63 -16.60
CA LYS A 173 4.98 10.78 -16.93
C LYS A 173 4.28 11.86 -17.76
N SER A 174 3.26 11.49 -18.52
CA SER A 174 2.52 12.39 -19.43
C SER A 174 1.04 12.45 -19.09
N GLY A 175 0.29 13.37 -19.69
CA GLY A 175 -1.17 13.49 -19.51
C GLY A 175 -1.60 14.25 -18.26
N TRP A 176 -0.68 14.83 -17.49
CA TRP A 176 -0.97 15.61 -16.31
C TRP A 176 -1.36 17.05 -16.66
N THR A 177 -2.48 17.51 -16.09
CA THR A 177 -2.78 18.93 -15.96
C THR A 177 -2.52 19.38 -14.52
N PRO A 178 -2.40 20.70 -14.24
CA PRO A 178 -2.25 21.18 -12.87
C PRO A 178 -3.37 20.69 -11.94
N GLU A 179 -4.60 20.63 -12.41
CA GLU A 179 -5.78 20.20 -11.65
C GLU A 179 -5.72 18.71 -11.34
N LEU A 180 -5.28 17.88 -12.29
CA LEU A 180 -5.11 16.44 -12.08
C LEU A 180 -3.99 16.15 -11.08
N GLN A 181 -2.86 16.86 -11.19
CA GLN A 181 -1.77 16.76 -10.22
C GLN A 181 -2.24 17.16 -8.82
N ASP A 182 -2.99 18.26 -8.70
CA ASP A 182 -3.49 18.76 -7.42
C ASP A 182 -4.41 17.72 -6.74
N LYS A 183 -5.38 17.16 -7.47
CA LYS A 183 -6.26 16.09 -6.98
C LYS A 183 -5.46 14.87 -6.53
N TYR A 184 -4.50 14.44 -7.35
CA TYR A 184 -3.69 13.26 -7.09
C TYR A 184 -2.81 13.42 -5.85
N PHE A 185 -2.08 14.53 -5.72
CA PHE A 185 -1.19 14.76 -4.58
C PHE A 185 -1.97 14.99 -3.27
N LYS A 186 -3.13 15.65 -3.30
CA LYS A 186 -4.01 15.79 -2.13
C LYS A 186 -4.54 14.46 -1.63
N TRP A 187 -4.72 13.47 -2.51
CA TRP A 187 -5.15 12.14 -2.07
C TRP A 187 -4.15 11.50 -1.09
N PHE A 188 -2.84 11.69 -1.29
CA PHE A 188 -1.84 11.14 -0.36
C PHE A 188 -1.97 11.69 1.06
N TYR A 189 -2.28 12.97 1.20
CA TYR A 189 -2.55 13.56 2.52
C TYR A 189 -3.67 12.82 3.25
N THR A 190 -4.77 12.55 2.56
CA THR A 190 -5.88 11.75 3.09
C THR A 190 -5.47 10.31 3.36
N ALA A 191 -4.66 9.72 2.48
CA ALA A 191 -4.24 8.32 2.60
C ALA A 191 -3.40 8.03 3.84
N PHE A 192 -2.66 8.98 4.38
CA PHE A 192 -1.96 8.84 5.65
C PHE A 192 -2.90 8.67 6.86
N SER A 193 -4.18 9.01 6.73
CA SER A 193 -5.19 8.76 7.77
C SER A 193 -5.72 7.32 7.77
N PHE A 194 -5.50 6.55 6.71
CA PHE A 194 -5.94 5.17 6.62
C PHE A 194 -5.10 4.24 7.50
N ARG A 195 -5.72 3.17 7.98
CA ARG A 195 -5.12 2.18 8.87
C ARG A 195 -5.00 0.83 8.19
N GLY A 196 -3.97 0.68 7.38
CA GLY A 196 -3.66 -0.53 6.61
C GLY A 196 -2.60 -1.45 7.24
N GLY A 197 -2.40 -1.35 8.54
CA GLY A 197 -1.31 -2.04 9.22
C GLY A 197 -0.02 -1.24 9.25
N HIS A 198 0.99 -1.78 9.94
CA HIS A 198 2.24 -1.07 10.26
C HIS A 198 3.02 -0.57 9.03
N SER A 199 3.09 -1.33 7.95
CA SER A 199 3.85 -0.98 6.74
C SER A 199 3.11 -0.04 5.79
N PHE A 200 1.80 0.15 5.97
CA PHE A 200 0.97 0.91 5.02
C PHE A 200 1.41 2.37 4.84
N PRO A 201 1.71 3.15 5.90
CA PRO A 201 2.20 4.53 5.73
C PRO A 201 3.50 4.60 4.93
N GLY A 202 4.42 3.65 5.14
CA GLY A 202 5.66 3.54 4.37
C GLY A 202 5.40 3.23 2.90
N PHE A 203 4.46 2.34 2.60
CA PHE A 203 4.05 2.02 1.24
C PHE A 203 3.44 3.24 0.52
N ILE A 204 2.54 3.97 1.19
CA ILE A 204 1.93 5.20 0.66
C ILE A 204 3.00 6.27 0.43
N ASN A 205 3.92 6.47 1.38
CA ASN A 205 5.00 7.44 1.22
C ASN A 205 5.93 7.07 0.06
N LYS A 206 6.21 5.79 -0.15
CA LYS A 206 7.01 5.34 -1.30
C LYS A 206 6.33 5.66 -2.63
N ALA A 207 5.03 5.40 -2.76
CA ALA A 207 4.26 5.75 -3.96
C ALA A 207 4.26 7.28 -4.19
N ARG A 208 4.07 8.07 -3.12
CA ARG A 208 4.16 9.53 -3.15
C ARG A 208 5.53 10.03 -3.62
N GLN A 209 6.61 9.50 -3.07
CA GLN A 209 7.97 9.85 -3.46
C GLN A 209 8.25 9.52 -4.93
N ASN A 210 7.82 8.34 -5.40
CA ASN A 210 7.94 7.97 -6.81
C ASN A 210 7.20 8.95 -7.73
N ALA A 211 6.01 9.41 -7.34
CA ALA A 211 5.26 10.40 -8.08
C ALA A 211 5.96 11.77 -8.12
N LEU A 212 6.53 12.22 -6.99
CA LEU A 212 7.24 13.50 -6.88
C LEU A 212 8.49 13.57 -7.77
N VAL A 213 9.12 12.44 -8.09
CA VAL A 213 10.25 12.40 -9.05
C VAL A 213 9.86 12.92 -10.44
N ASN A 214 8.59 12.77 -10.83
CA ASN A 214 8.08 13.19 -12.12
C ASN A 214 7.55 14.65 -12.13
N VAL A 215 7.61 15.34 -10.99
CA VAL A 215 7.18 16.73 -10.84
C VAL A 215 8.33 17.68 -11.22
N SER A 216 8.03 18.78 -11.90
CA SER A 216 9.00 19.83 -12.21
C SER A 216 9.53 20.49 -10.93
N LYS A 217 10.79 20.91 -10.97
CA LYS A 217 11.49 21.47 -9.79
C LYS A 217 10.79 22.68 -9.17
N ASP A 218 10.19 23.54 -9.98
CA ASP A 218 9.46 24.72 -9.54
C ASP A 218 8.18 24.39 -8.76
N LYS A 219 7.55 23.25 -9.04
CA LYS A 219 6.32 22.79 -8.40
C LYS A 219 6.55 21.77 -7.28
N PHE A 220 7.77 21.25 -7.16
CA PHE A 220 8.10 20.19 -6.20
C PHE A 220 7.69 20.55 -4.77
N ASN A 221 8.08 21.72 -4.28
CA ASN A 221 7.77 22.15 -2.92
C ASN A 221 6.27 22.22 -2.64
N TYR A 222 5.51 22.72 -3.61
CA TYR A 222 4.06 22.80 -3.50
C TYR A 222 3.44 21.39 -3.37
N PHE A 223 3.74 20.49 -4.31
CA PHE A 223 3.18 19.14 -4.29
C PHE A 223 3.70 18.29 -3.13
N ASN A 224 4.95 18.46 -2.72
CA ASN A 224 5.49 17.82 -1.53
C ASN A 224 4.70 18.21 -0.28
N THR A 225 4.40 19.51 -0.10
CA THR A 225 3.64 20.01 1.04
C THR A 225 2.21 19.50 1.06
N ILE A 226 1.45 19.67 -0.04
CA ILE A 226 0.03 19.29 -0.08
C ILE A 226 -0.19 17.77 -0.03
N SER A 227 0.81 16.98 -0.34
CA SER A 227 0.76 15.51 -0.27
C SER A 227 1.12 14.94 1.09
N GLY A 228 1.38 15.78 2.09
CA GLY A 228 1.58 15.33 3.48
C GLY A 228 3.02 15.08 3.87
N ASP A 229 3.97 15.90 3.39
CA ASP A 229 5.38 15.83 3.80
C ASP A 229 5.55 15.90 5.32
N SER A 230 4.82 16.81 5.97
CA SER A 230 4.82 16.97 7.43
C SER A 230 4.34 15.73 8.18
N ILE A 231 3.46 14.93 7.56
CA ILE A 231 2.94 13.69 8.17
C ILE A 231 3.91 12.55 7.90
N ALA A 232 4.40 12.44 6.66
CA ALA A 232 5.28 11.37 6.22
C ALA A 232 6.63 11.36 6.94
N ASN A 233 7.11 12.53 7.34
CA ASN A 233 8.40 12.75 7.98
C ASN A 233 8.29 13.12 9.46
N LEU A 234 7.13 12.90 10.10
CA LEU A 234 6.98 13.09 11.54
C LEU A 234 7.99 12.21 12.27
N SER A 235 8.90 12.86 12.98
CA SER A 235 9.84 12.14 13.85
C SER A 235 9.15 11.77 15.17
N GLY A 236 9.60 10.69 15.81
CA GLY A 236 9.10 10.32 17.13
C GLY A 236 9.22 11.46 18.16
N THR A 237 10.23 12.32 18.01
CA THR A 237 10.46 13.50 18.86
C THR A 237 9.40 14.59 18.67
N ASP A 238 8.80 14.73 17.47
CA ASP A 238 7.73 15.68 17.24
C ASP A 238 6.44 15.28 17.97
N LEU A 239 6.22 13.97 18.13
CA LEU A 239 5.05 13.40 18.81
C LEU A 239 5.07 13.64 20.33
N VAL A 240 6.24 13.82 20.92
CA VAL A 240 6.39 14.08 22.36
C VAL A 240 6.49 15.57 22.70
N LYS A 241 6.52 16.44 21.69
CA LYS A 241 6.65 17.88 21.88
C LYS A 241 5.45 18.46 22.62
N GLY A 242 5.71 19.11 23.75
CA GLY A 242 4.65 19.66 24.59
C GLY A 242 3.98 18.66 25.54
N ALA A 243 4.44 17.42 25.60
CA ALA A 243 3.94 16.43 26.56
C ALA A 243 4.18 16.87 28.01
N PRO A 244 3.25 16.57 28.95
CA PRO A 244 3.44 16.88 30.35
C PRO A 244 4.63 16.11 30.92
N GLN A 245 5.35 16.71 31.88
CA GLN A 245 6.45 16.00 32.54
C GLN A 245 5.92 15.08 33.64
N PRO A 246 6.46 13.85 33.76
CA PRO A 246 6.17 12.99 34.90
C PRO A 246 6.50 13.67 36.21
N LYS A 247 5.63 13.51 37.21
CA LYS A 247 5.84 14.07 38.55
C LYS A 247 6.35 12.98 39.48
N GLY A 248 7.43 13.29 40.22
CA GLY A 248 7.95 12.42 41.26
C GLY A 248 6.98 12.27 42.48
N PRO A 249 7.35 11.52 43.48
CA PRO A 249 8.69 10.95 43.71
C PRO A 249 8.97 9.73 42.82
N TRP A 250 10.23 9.47 42.57
CA TRP A 250 10.67 8.26 41.87
C TRP A 250 10.53 7.06 42.81
N HIS A 251 10.02 5.95 42.24
CA HIS A 251 9.94 4.68 42.90
C HIS A 251 10.52 3.57 41.98
N GLN A 252 11.37 2.73 42.56
CA GLN A 252 11.87 1.58 41.81
C GLN A 252 10.89 0.41 42.04
N TRP A 253 10.18 0.09 40.97
CA TRP A 253 9.14 -0.91 41.00
C TRP A 253 9.70 -2.33 40.82
N GLU A 254 9.14 -3.28 41.59
CA GLU A 254 9.25 -4.69 41.28
C GLU A 254 7.99 -5.12 40.47
N ILE A 255 8.11 -6.15 39.61
CA ILE A 255 7.03 -6.55 38.68
C ILE A 255 5.74 -6.87 39.43
N ASP A 256 5.82 -7.73 40.45
CA ASP A 256 4.64 -8.15 41.19
C ASP A 256 4.02 -7.00 42.02
N GLU A 257 4.82 -6.07 42.51
CA GLU A 257 4.36 -4.85 43.16
C GLU A 257 3.58 -3.98 42.19
N ALA A 258 4.14 -3.71 41.00
CA ALA A 258 3.48 -2.92 39.97
C ALA A 258 2.18 -3.56 39.49
N VAL A 259 2.15 -4.85 39.30
CA VAL A 259 0.94 -5.64 38.94
C VAL A 259 -0.14 -5.44 40.00
N ASN A 260 0.19 -5.62 41.29
CA ASN A 260 -0.78 -5.50 42.40
C ASN A 260 -1.38 -4.08 42.46
N VAL A 261 -0.57 -3.05 42.27
CA VAL A 261 -1.05 -1.65 42.26
C VAL A 261 -1.97 -1.39 41.09
N ILE A 262 -1.65 -1.91 39.90
CA ILE A 262 -2.44 -1.72 38.68
C ILE A 262 -3.76 -2.47 38.80
N ASP A 263 -3.76 -3.73 39.18
CA ASP A 263 -4.95 -4.57 39.27
C ASP A 263 -5.93 -4.05 40.35
N SER A 264 -5.42 -3.49 41.44
CA SER A 264 -6.24 -2.86 42.48
C SER A 264 -6.70 -1.45 42.15
N GLY A 265 -6.01 -0.73 41.24
CA GLY A 265 -6.15 0.69 41.01
C GLY A 265 -6.65 1.14 39.65
N LEU A 266 -7.06 0.22 38.75
CA LEU A 266 -7.54 0.59 37.40
C LEU A 266 -8.97 1.19 37.35
N VAL A 267 -9.56 1.45 38.51
CA VAL A 267 -10.91 2.07 38.61
C VAL A 267 -10.76 3.58 38.44
N SER A 268 -11.68 4.18 37.65
CA SER A 268 -11.79 5.64 37.45
C SER A 268 -10.55 6.34 36.87
N ARG A 269 -9.87 5.68 35.93
CA ARG A 269 -8.71 6.26 35.25
C ARG A 269 -9.12 7.35 34.24
N ASN A 270 -8.28 8.36 34.12
CA ASN A 270 -8.45 9.43 33.15
C ASN A 270 -7.65 9.12 31.87
N PHE A 271 -8.37 8.93 30.75
CA PHE A 271 -7.76 8.57 29.47
C PHE A 271 -6.80 9.64 28.95
N GLU A 272 -7.15 10.94 29.06
CA GLU A 272 -6.35 12.03 28.55
C GLU A 272 -5.03 12.18 29.34
N GLN A 273 -5.09 11.97 30.66
CA GLN A 273 -3.88 11.95 31.47
C GLN A 273 -2.99 10.76 31.11
N GLY A 274 -3.54 9.58 30.90
CA GLY A 274 -2.81 8.40 30.47
C GLY A 274 -2.15 8.59 29.10
N LYS A 275 -2.87 9.19 28.14
CA LYS A 275 -2.34 9.56 26.83
C LYS A 275 -1.19 10.57 26.95
N GLY A 276 -1.33 11.58 27.83
CA GLY A 276 -0.28 12.54 28.11
C GLY A 276 0.97 11.86 28.70
N MET A 277 0.82 10.92 29.63
CA MET A 277 1.95 10.16 30.20
C MET A 277 2.61 9.24 29.17
N PHE A 278 1.83 8.58 28.30
CA PHE A 278 2.36 7.77 27.19
C PHE A 278 3.26 8.59 26.24
N ALA A 279 2.90 9.86 26.02
CA ALA A 279 3.76 10.81 25.31
C ALA A 279 4.97 11.25 26.12
N ALA A 280 4.77 11.61 27.41
CA ALA A 280 5.79 12.14 28.29
C ALA A 280 6.98 11.19 28.49
N ILE A 281 6.71 9.88 28.56
CA ILE A 281 7.74 8.83 28.70
C ILE A 281 8.16 8.25 27.35
N MET A 282 7.85 8.96 26.25
CA MET A 282 8.30 8.69 24.89
C MET A 282 7.76 7.39 24.25
N CYS A 283 6.84 6.68 24.85
CA CYS A 283 6.26 5.46 24.25
C CYS A 283 5.61 5.74 22.88
N ILE A 284 4.92 6.88 22.76
CA ILE A 284 4.28 7.33 21.51
C ILE A 284 5.27 7.55 20.35
N ALA A 285 6.56 7.76 20.67
CA ALA A 285 7.58 7.95 19.63
C ALA A 285 7.78 6.70 18.76
N CYS A 286 7.60 5.52 19.37
CA CYS A 286 7.77 4.23 18.70
C CYS A 286 6.45 3.49 18.50
N HIS A 287 5.52 3.59 19.44
CA HIS A 287 4.27 2.84 19.45
C HIS A 287 3.08 3.70 19.06
N SER A 288 2.12 3.08 18.38
CA SER A 288 0.81 3.68 18.11
C SER A 288 -0.29 3.07 18.97
N VAL A 289 -1.30 3.90 19.31
CA VAL A 289 -2.56 3.49 19.92
C VAL A 289 -3.68 4.14 19.14
N ARG A 290 -4.65 3.35 18.66
CA ARG A 290 -5.78 3.84 17.84
C ARG A 290 -5.33 4.69 16.63
N GLY A 291 -4.14 4.39 16.09
CA GLY A 291 -3.50 5.04 14.96
C GLY A 291 -2.85 6.39 15.24
N GLU A 292 -2.71 6.77 16.49
CA GLU A 292 -1.89 7.89 16.91
C GLU A 292 -0.58 7.37 17.48
N GLY A 293 0.54 7.87 17.00
CA GLY A 293 1.88 7.49 17.45
C GLY A 293 2.82 7.03 16.34
N GLY A 294 4.03 6.61 16.77
CA GLY A 294 5.08 6.12 15.89
C GLY A 294 4.81 4.71 15.37
N THR A 295 5.62 4.32 14.38
CA THR A 295 5.50 3.03 13.70
C THR A 295 6.75 2.15 13.83
N ALA A 296 7.72 2.57 14.64
CA ALA A 296 8.94 1.80 14.89
C ALA A 296 8.67 0.56 15.75
N GLY A 297 7.74 0.66 16.71
CA GLY A 297 7.26 -0.43 17.53
C GLY A 297 5.88 -0.94 17.11
N PRO A 298 5.36 -2.02 17.74
CA PRO A 298 4.02 -2.53 17.48
C PRO A 298 2.91 -1.54 17.85
N ASP A 299 1.76 -1.67 17.14
CA ASP A 299 0.51 -1.02 17.53
C ASP A 299 -0.04 -1.67 18.80
N LEU A 300 -0.33 -0.85 19.81
CA LEU A 300 -0.78 -1.28 21.12
C LEU A 300 -2.30 -1.20 21.30
N THR A 301 -3.06 -0.88 20.26
CA THR A 301 -4.52 -0.68 20.33
C THR A 301 -5.26 -1.85 20.97
N GLN A 302 -4.83 -3.09 20.67
CA GLN A 302 -5.45 -4.32 21.17
C GLN A 302 -4.62 -5.01 22.27
N LEU A 303 -3.68 -4.30 22.89
CA LEU A 303 -2.77 -4.90 23.85
C LEU A 303 -3.51 -5.56 25.03
N GLY A 304 -4.44 -4.85 25.64
CA GLY A 304 -5.19 -5.35 26.81
C GLY A 304 -6.17 -6.49 26.54
N THR A 305 -6.45 -6.84 25.26
CA THR A 305 -7.26 -8.00 24.90
C THR A 305 -6.43 -9.26 24.67
N ARG A 306 -5.09 -9.12 24.55
CA ARG A 306 -4.17 -10.19 24.17
C ARG A 306 -3.20 -10.57 25.26
N PHE A 307 -2.89 -9.64 26.15
CA PHE A 307 -1.88 -9.79 27.19
C PHE A 307 -2.45 -9.45 28.57
N SER A 308 -2.00 -10.18 29.60
CA SER A 308 -2.34 -9.86 30.98
C SER A 308 -1.62 -8.63 31.49
N THR A 309 -2.06 -8.05 32.62
CA THR A 309 -1.36 -6.95 33.28
C THR A 309 0.10 -7.31 33.54
N LYS A 310 0.37 -8.54 33.99
CA LYS A 310 1.73 -9.01 34.27
C LYS A 310 2.59 -9.04 33.00
N ASP A 311 2.08 -9.57 31.87
CA ASP A 311 2.82 -9.60 30.62
C ASP A 311 3.19 -8.20 30.12
N ILE A 312 2.27 -7.25 30.28
CA ILE A 312 2.49 -5.86 29.86
C ILE A 312 3.54 -5.18 30.74
N ILE A 313 3.46 -5.37 32.06
CA ILE A 313 4.44 -4.81 33.01
C ILE A 313 5.82 -5.43 32.80
N GLU A 314 5.88 -6.75 32.64
CA GLU A 314 7.13 -7.44 32.34
C GLU A 314 7.77 -6.92 31.05
N ALA A 315 6.99 -6.72 29.97
CA ALA A 315 7.50 -6.17 28.71
C ALA A 315 8.01 -4.71 28.84
N ILE A 316 7.48 -3.92 29.78
CA ILE A 316 7.96 -2.57 30.06
C ILE A 316 9.24 -2.58 30.91
N MET A 317 9.30 -3.45 31.92
CA MET A 317 10.39 -3.47 32.88
C MET A 317 11.58 -4.32 32.42
N GLU A 318 11.31 -5.38 31.62
CA GLU A 318 12.30 -6.30 31.05
C GLU A 318 12.19 -6.35 29.51
N PRO A 319 12.37 -5.24 28.78
CA PRO A 319 12.03 -5.12 27.36
C PRO A 319 12.80 -6.07 26.43
N ASN A 320 13.94 -6.59 26.90
CA ASN A 320 14.78 -7.52 26.13
C ASN A 320 14.46 -8.98 26.38
N LYS A 321 13.56 -9.31 27.31
CA LYS A 321 13.24 -10.69 27.69
C LYS A 321 12.54 -11.45 26.56
N THR A 322 11.62 -10.79 25.88
CA THR A 322 10.90 -11.36 24.76
C THR A 322 10.67 -10.30 23.69
N ILE A 323 11.35 -10.43 22.56
CA ILE A 323 11.20 -9.53 21.40
C ILE A 323 10.63 -10.34 20.25
N SER A 324 9.55 -9.86 19.65
CA SER A 324 9.00 -10.46 18.42
C SER A 324 9.99 -10.31 17.27
N ASP A 325 10.17 -11.37 16.47
CA ASP A 325 11.08 -11.38 15.30
C ASP A 325 10.83 -10.24 14.32
N GLN A 326 9.57 -9.77 14.24
CA GLN A 326 9.21 -8.61 13.40
C GLN A 326 9.83 -7.28 13.86
N TYR A 327 10.31 -7.21 15.10
CA TYR A 327 10.89 -6.00 15.69
C TYR A 327 12.35 -6.18 16.11
N THR A 328 12.93 -7.33 15.83
CA THR A 328 14.34 -7.61 16.10
C THR A 328 15.23 -6.80 15.16
N ASN A 329 16.25 -6.17 15.73
CA ASN A 329 17.26 -5.46 14.95
C ASN A 329 18.35 -6.42 14.46
N THR A 330 18.84 -6.15 13.24
CA THR A 330 19.99 -6.84 12.64
C THR A 330 21.19 -5.90 12.63
N VAL A 331 22.37 -6.43 12.97
CA VAL A 331 23.63 -5.70 12.87
C VAL A 331 24.27 -6.01 11.52
N PHE A 332 24.48 -4.98 10.70
CA PHE A 332 25.16 -5.07 9.42
C PHE A 332 26.61 -4.59 9.57
N TYR A 333 27.56 -5.41 9.17
CA TYR A 333 28.97 -5.05 9.10
C TYR A 333 29.26 -4.52 7.70
N LEU A 334 29.72 -3.27 7.62
CA LEU A 334 29.99 -2.63 6.34
C LEU A 334 31.35 -3.08 5.80
N LYS A 335 31.46 -3.26 4.49
CA LYS A 335 32.71 -3.66 3.81
C LYS A 335 33.84 -2.64 4.00
N GLU A 336 33.48 -1.37 4.17
CA GLU A 336 34.39 -0.24 4.37
C GLU A 336 34.73 -0.02 5.86
N GLY A 337 34.30 -0.92 6.73
CA GLY A 337 34.42 -0.81 8.18
C GLY A 337 33.24 -0.09 8.82
N GLY A 338 33.01 -0.40 10.10
CA GLY A 338 31.85 0.10 10.85
C GLY A 338 30.66 -0.84 10.84
N THR A 339 29.63 -0.46 11.59
CA THR A 339 28.39 -1.23 11.74
C THR A 339 27.18 -0.33 11.61
N VAL A 340 26.10 -0.86 11.01
CA VAL A 340 24.77 -0.27 11.03
C VAL A 340 23.84 -1.25 11.73
N THR A 341 23.07 -0.77 12.71
CA THR A 341 22.06 -1.58 13.39
C THR A 341 20.68 -1.06 13.02
N GLY A 342 19.83 -1.95 12.57
CA GLY A 342 18.47 -1.59 12.16
C GLY A 342 17.59 -2.79 11.90
N ARG A 343 16.29 -2.51 11.73
CA ARG A 343 15.31 -3.53 11.35
C ARG A 343 15.23 -3.59 9.82
N ILE A 344 15.22 -4.82 9.30
CA ILE A 344 14.99 -5.06 7.87
C ILE A 344 13.50 -4.78 7.58
N VAL A 345 13.23 -3.76 6.78
CA VAL A 345 11.87 -3.37 6.37
C VAL A 345 11.50 -4.05 5.04
N SER A 346 12.48 -4.18 4.16
CA SER A 346 12.34 -4.91 2.89
C SER A 346 13.69 -5.46 2.47
N GLN A 347 13.66 -6.57 1.79
CA GLN A 347 14.84 -7.18 1.19
C GLN A 347 14.52 -7.51 -0.26
N ASP A 348 15.35 -7.04 -1.18
CA ASP A 348 15.26 -7.35 -2.61
C ASP A 348 16.64 -7.75 -3.12
N ASN A 349 16.81 -9.05 -3.37
CA ASN A 349 18.06 -9.69 -3.75
C ASN A 349 19.21 -9.31 -2.79
N ASP A 350 20.08 -8.37 -3.17
CA ASP A 350 21.24 -7.94 -2.40
C ASP A 350 21.06 -6.58 -1.70
N LYS A 351 19.82 -6.07 -1.59
CA LYS A 351 19.49 -4.78 -0.95
C LYS A 351 18.59 -5.00 0.27
N TYR A 352 18.93 -4.34 1.36
CA TYR A 352 18.23 -4.38 2.64
C TYR A 352 17.66 -3.00 2.99
#